data_d44e9bfc2a7d438e3921690275e10d38
#
_entry.id   d44e9bfc2a7d438e3921690275e10d38
#
_cell.length_a   1.000
_cell.length_b   1.000
_cell.length_c   1.000
_cell.angle_alpha   90.00
_cell.angle_beta   90.00
_cell.angle_gamma   90.00
#
_symmetry.space_group_name_H-M   'P 1'
#
loop_
_entity.id
_entity.type
_entity.pdbx_description
1 polymer ?
#
loop_
_entity_poly.entity_id
_entity_poly.type
_entity_poly.pdbx_seq_one_letter_code
_entity_poly.pdbx_strand_id
1 'polypeptide(L)'
;MRVVRLVLFLMATSVLALLLCLPAIAQDPAGRKEIKRVDLSGAPGMEVIISTAEFKPGDLIPLHFHHGIETGTVLQGGMFQVPGKDPIALPTGAPIMYLRDEPHGGMKVVGDITIKLFTVLIVDKGKPLFNEGK
;
A
#
# COMPACT_ATOMS: atom_id res chain seq x y z
N MET A 1 43.96 -19.67 -27.48
CA MET A 1 42.66 -19.10 -27.95
C MET A 1 41.42 -19.70 -27.27
N ARG A 2 41.38 -20.98 -26.83
CA ARG A 2 40.20 -21.55 -26.12
C ARG A 2 39.99 -21.04 -24.70
N VAL A 3 41.03 -20.76 -23.96
CA VAL A 3 40.99 -20.30 -22.55
C VAL A 3 40.40 -18.86 -22.44
N VAL A 4 40.78 -17.97 -23.39
CA VAL A 4 40.32 -16.58 -23.42
C VAL A 4 38.82 -16.49 -23.69
N ARG A 5 38.28 -17.39 -24.54
CA ARG A 5 36.82 -17.44 -24.81
C ARG A 5 36.03 -17.94 -23.62
N LEU A 6 36.57 -18.85 -22.82
CA LEU A 6 35.91 -19.36 -21.62
C LEU A 6 35.81 -18.32 -20.50
N VAL A 7 36.89 -17.52 -20.30
CA VAL A 7 36.90 -16.45 -19.30
C VAL A 7 35.95 -15.30 -19.67
N LEU A 8 35.84 -14.95 -20.95
CA LEU A 8 34.90 -13.94 -21.43
C LEU A 8 33.42 -14.41 -21.27
N PHE A 9 33.14 -15.70 -21.42
CA PHE A 9 31.79 -16.25 -21.22
C PHE A 9 31.38 -16.28 -19.75
N LEU A 10 32.31 -16.56 -18.83
CA LEU A 10 32.08 -16.55 -17.38
C LEU A 10 31.88 -15.11 -16.84
N MET A 11 32.59 -14.12 -17.41
CA MET A 11 32.41 -12.72 -17.04
C MET A 11 31.07 -12.15 -17.50
N ALA A 12 30.56 -12.55 -18.67
CA ALA A 12 29.28 -12.11 -19.20
C ALA A 12 28.09 -12.65 -18.40
N THR A 13 28.19 -13.87 -17.87
CA THR A 13 27.13 -14.46 -17.03
C THR A 13 27.06 -13.86 -15.63
N SER A 14 28.20 -13.39 -15.09
CA SER A 14 28.22 -12.75 -13.75
C SER A 14 27.61 -11.35 -13.74
N VAL A 15 27.69 -10.61 -14.84
CA VAL A 15 27.07 -9.27 -14.95
C VAL A 15 25.55 -9.38 -15.13
N LEU A 16 25.04 -10.42 -15.78
CA LEU A 16 23.60 -10.61 -15.99
C LEU A 16 22.87 -11.02 -14.70
N ALA A 17 23.55 -11.71 -13.78
CA ALA A 17 22.96 -12.12 -12.49
C ALA A 17 22.79 -10.96 -11.49
N LEU A 18 23.54 -9.86 -11.64
CA LEU A 18 23.50 -8.71 -10.73
C LEU A 18 22.35 -7.73 -11.05
N LEU A 19 21.73 -7.84 -12.23
CA LEU A 19 20.65 -6.94 -12.68
C LEU A 19 19.24 -7.38 -12.26
N LEU A 20 19.08 -8.52 -11.59
CA LEU A 20 17.76 -9.08 -11.24
C LEU A 20 17.34 -8.89 -9.78
N CYS A 21 18.13 -8.22 -8.95
CA CYS A 21 17.77 -7.87 -7.57
C CYS A 21 17.38 -6.39 -7.46
N LEU A 22 16.45 -5.92 -8.28
CA LEU A 22 15.74 -4.69 -7.94
C LEU A 22 14.77 -5.03 -6.80
N PRO A 23 14.81 -4.29 -5.68
CA PRO A 23 13.80 -4.46 -4.65
C PRO A 23 12.43 -4.22 -5.30
N ALA A 24 11.51 -5.17 -5.12
CA ALA A 24 10.12 -4.97 -5.48
C ALA A 24 9.63 -3.79 -4.64
N ILE A 25 9.51 -2.62 -5.25
CA ILE A 25 8.82 -1.48 -4.64
C ILE A 25 7.37 -1.94 -4.57
N ALA A 26 6.87 -2.16 -3.35
CA ALA A 26 5.46 -2.43 -3.13
C ALA A 26 4.70 -1.25 -3.73
N GLN A 27 3.94 -1.51 -4.80
CA GLN A 27 3.14 -0.48 -5.46
C GLN A 27 2.01 -0.10 -4.52
N ASP A 28 1.78 1.22 -4.36
CA ASP A 28 0.56 1.71 -3.72
C ASP A 28 -0.67 1.09 -4.39
N PRO A 29 -1.69 0.69 -3.61
CA PRO A 29 -2.93 0.17 -4.20
C PRO A 29 -3.50 1.14 -5.22
N ALA A 30 -4.07 0.60 -6.28
CA ALA A 30 -4.81 1.40 -7.25
C ALA A 30 -5.81 2.31 -6.53
N GLY A 31 -5.81 3.60 -6.89
CA GLY A 31 -6.72 4.60 -6.34
C GLY A 31 -6.16 5.48 -5.23
N ARG A 32 -4.98 5.17 -4.67
CA ARG A 32 -4.33 6.03 -3.68
C ARG A 32 -3.45 7.10 -4.34
N LYS A 33 -3.48 8.30 -3.78
CA LYS A 33 -2.63 9.42 -4.18
C LYS A 33 -1.99 10.05 -2.95
N GLU A 34 -0.65 9.99 -2.86
CA GLU A 34 0.12 10.73 -1.87
C GLU A 34 0.04 12.23 -2.15
N ILE A 35 -0.29 13.02 -1.14
CA ILE A 35 -0.36 14.49 -1.20
C ILE A 35 0.92 15.09 -0.62
N LYS A 36 1.37 14.57 0.52
CA LYS A 36 2.52 15.10 1.27
C LYS A 36 3.18 14.00 2.09
N ARG A 37 4.50 14.08 2.19
CA ARG A 37 5.33 13.24 3.06
C ARG A 37 6.35 14.11 3.78
N VAL A 38 6.51 13.91 5.09
CA VAL A 38 7.49 14.60 5.92
C VAL A 38 7.99 13.68 7.02
N ASP A 39 9.20 13.90 7.49
CA ASP A 39 9.70 13.22 8.68
C ASP A 39 8.91 13.66 9.91
N LEU A 40 8.60 12.73 10.82
CA LEU A 40 7.90 13.06 12.06
C LEU A 40 8.86 13.73 13.04
N SER A 41 8.62 15.01 13.33
CA SER A 41 9.41 15.75 14.31
C SER A 41 9.35 15.10 15.69
N GLY A 42 10.51 14.92 16.33
CA GLY A 42 10.60 14.31 17.65
C GLY A 42 10.55 12.78 17.69
N ALA A 43 10.39 12.11 16.53
CA ALA A 43 10.40 10.66 16.42
C ALA A 43 11.30 10.19 15.26
N PRO A 44 12.62 10.14 15.46
CA PRO A 44 13.55 9.69 14.43
C PRO A 44 13.18 8.31 13.88
N GLY A 45 13.26 8.15 12.57
CA GLY A 45 12.90 6.89 11.89
C GLY A 45 11.41 6.73 11.60
N MET A 46 10.60 7.74 11.86
CA MET A 46 9.17 7.77 11.50
C MET A 46 8.88 8.90 10.51
N GLU A 47 7.82 8.72 9.73
CA GLU A 47 7.32 9.71 8.76
C GLU A 47 5.80 9.82 8.81
N VAL A 48 5.32 10.99 8.37
CA VAL A 48 3.89 11.28 8.19
C VAL A 48 3.61 11.36 6.70
N ILE A 49 2.60 10.64 6.25
CA ILE A 49 2.15 10.61 4.85
C ILE A 49 0.69 11.00 4.80
N ILE A 50 0.37 12.07 4.07
CA ILE A 50 -1.01 12.51 3.83
C ILE A 50 -1.41 12.02 2.45
N SER A 51 -2.58 11.39 2.33
CA SER A 51 -3.08 10.87 1.08
C SER A 51 -4.59 10.94 0.93
N THR A 52 -5.05 10.82 -0.30
CA THR A 52 -6.41 10.47 -0.65
C THR A 52 -6.45 9.11 -1.30
N ALA A 53 -7.59 8.43 -1.19
CA ALA A 53 -7.85 7.20 -1.93
C ALA A 53 -9.26 7.24 -2.52
N GLU A 54 -9.40 6.69 -3.74
CA GLU A 54 -10.67 6.54 -4.42
C GLU A 54 -10.83 5.09 -4.86
N PHE A 55 -11.94 4.47 -4.46
CA PHE A 55 -12.28 3.10 -4.81
C PHE A 55 -13.63 3.09 -5.52
N LYS A 56 -13.62 2.72 -6.78
CA LYS A 56 -14.80 2.63 -7.64
C LYS A 56 -15.59 1.36 -7.36
N PRO A 57 -16.89 1.31 -7.69
CA PRO A 57 -17.66 0.07 -7.71
C PRO A 57 -16.90 -1.04 -8.47
N GLY A 58 -16.72 -2.18 -7.79
CA GLY A 58 -15.98 -3.32 -8.30
C GLY A 58 -14.51 -3.39 -7.87
N ASP A 59 -13.92 -2.31 -7.38
CA ASP A 59 -12.55 -2.31 -6.90
C ASP A 59 -12.40 -3.19 -5.67
N LEU A 60 -11.26 -3.90 -5.62
CA LEU A 60 -10.83 -4.66 -4.44
C LEU A 60 -9.88 -3.82 -3.61
N ILE A 61 -10.14 -3.76 -2.31
CA ILE A 61 -9.21 -3.24 -1.32
C ILE A 61 -8.49 -4.46 -0.73
N PRO A 62 -7.21 -4.72 -1.10
CA PRO A 62 -6.51 -5.91 -0.62
C PRO A 62 -6.44 -5.94 0.91
N LEU A 63 -6.38 -7.13 1.49
CA LEU A 63 -6.05 -7.28 2.92
C LEU A 63 -4.58 -6.89 3.12
N HIS A 64 -4.33 -5.90 3.96
CA HIS A 64 -3.00 -5.36 4.19
C HIS A 64 -2.87 -4.77 5.60
N PHE A 65 -1.66 -4.39 5.97
CA PHE A 65 -1.34 -3.65 7.18
C PHE A 65 -0.22 -2.65 6.94
N HIS A 66 -0.05 -1.72 7.87
CA HIS A 66 1.02 -0.71 7.87
C HIS A 66 1.90 -0.85 9.11
N HIS A 67 3.21 -0.64 8.96
CA HIS A 67 4.13 -0.51 10.11
C HIS A 67 3.97 0.86 10.78
N GLY A 68 2.77 1.12 11.30
CA GLY A 68 2.38 2.38 11.91
C GLY A 68 0.86 2.53 11.98
N ILE A 69 0.41 3.73 12.23
CA ILE A 69 -1.01 4.05 12.35
C ILE A 69 -1.51 4.64 11.03
N GLU A 70 -2.68 4.19 10.56
CA GLU A 70 -3.48 4.90 9.58
C GLU A 70 -4.69 5.52 10.27
N THR A 71 -4.89 6.82 10.09
CA THR A 71 -6.07 7.53 10.60
C THR A 71 -6.63 8.46 9.53
N GLY A 72 -7.89 8.83 9.64
CA GLY A 72 -8.52 9.70 8.65
C GLY A 72 -10.03 9.76 8.74
N THR A 73 -10.63 10.09 7.61
CA THR A 73 -12.08 10.18 7.50
C THR A 73 -12.57 9.80 6.11
N VAL A 74 -13.78 9.34 6.04
CA VAL A 74 -14.50 9.06 4.79
C VAL A 74 -15.03 10.37 4.21
N LEU A 75 -14.48 10.80 3.07
CA LEU A 75 -14.94 11.99 2.34
C LEU A 75 -16.24 11.74 1.59
N GLN A 76 -16.38 10.55 1.00
CA GLN A 76 -17.57 10.07 0.32
C GLN A 76 -17.78 8.61 0.66
N GLY A 77 -18.88 8.32 1.32
CA GLY A 77 -19.26 6.98 1.70
C GLY A 77 -19.78 6.16 0.54
N GLY A 78 -20.03 4.89 0.80
CA GLY A 78 -20.55 3.93 -0.17
C GLY A 78 -20.85 2.61 0.52
N MET A 79 -20.78 1.53 -0.25
CA MET A 79 -20.98 0.17 0.24
C MET A 79 -19.74 -0.67 -0.04
N PHE A 80 -19.37 -1.50 0.91
CA PHE A 80 -18.34 -2.52 0.70
C PHE A 80 -18.84 -3.89 1.16
N GLN A 81 -18.18 -4.93 0.68
CA GLN A 81 -18.53 -6.31 0.99
C GLN A 81 -17.26 -7.12 1.25
N VAL A 82 -17.20 -7.73 2.42
CA VAL A 82 -16.20 -8.78 2.73
C VAL A 82 -16.71 -10.10 2.13
N PRO A 83 -15.84 -10.95 1.55
CA PRO A 83 -16.24 -12.24 1.00
C PRO A 83 -17.10 -13.06 1.96
N GLY A 84 -18.24 -13.55 1.50
CA GLY A 84 -19.19 -14.36 2.27
C GLY A 84 -19.98 -13.61 3.35
N LYS A 85 -19.95 -12.27 3.36
CA LYS A 85 -20.74 -11.41 4.25
C LYS A 85 -21.70 -10.54 3.45
N ASP A 86 -22.74 -10.04 4.13
CA ASP A 86 -23.63 -9.04 3.54
C ASP A 86 -22.89 -7.70 3.31
N PRO A 87 -23.34 -6.90 2.32
CA PRO A 87 -22.82 -5.57 2.12
C PRO A 87 -22.99 -4.67 3.35
N ILE A 88 -21.99 -3.86 3.64
CA ILE A 88 -21.94 -2.93 4.79
C ILE A 88 -21.82 -1.51 4.27
N ALA A 89 -22.65 -0.60 4.80
CA ALA A 89 -22.56 0.81 4.51
C ALA A 89 -21.37 1.46 5.23
N LEU A 90 -20.59 2.27 4.49
CA LEU A 90 -19.55 3.13 5.02
C LEU A 90 -20.04 4.59 4.93
N PRO A 91 -20.45 5.22 6.03
CA PRO A 91 -21.00 6.58 5.99
C PRO A 91 -19.94 7.63 5.67
N THR A 92 -20.33 8.68 4.94
CA THR A 92 -19.53 9.91 4.84
C THR A 92 -19.31 10.49 6.24
N GLY A 93 -18.08 10.94 6.53
CA GLY A 93 -17.66 11.44 7.83
C GLY A 93 -17.27 10.36 8.85
N ALA A 94 -17.40 9.07 8.51
CA ALA A 94 -16.93 8.01 9.38
C ALA A 94 -15.44 8.14 9.66
N PRO A 95 -14.97 7.96 10.91
CA PRO A 95 -13.56 7.97 11.24
C PRO A 95 -12.89 6.70 10.72
N ILE A 96 -11.62 6.82 10.35
CA ILE A 96 -10.73 5.72 10.02
C ILE A 96 -9.66 5.65 11.09
N MET A 97 -9.41 4.47 11.64
CA MET A 97 -8.34 4.23 12.59
C MET A 97 -7.92 2.76 12.53
N TYR A 98 -6.70 2.53 12.08
CA TYR A 98 -6.05 1.22 12.13
C TYR A 98 -4.74 1.37 12.88
N LEU A 99 -4.51 0.47 13.83
CA LEU A 99 -3.30 0.49 14.64
C LEU A 99 -2.13 -0.16 13.90
N ARG A 100 -0.93 0.00 14.47
CA ARG A 100 0.29 -0.61 13.94
C ARG A 100 0.10 -2.12 13.75
N ASP A 101 0.43 -2.60 12.54
CA ASP A 101 0.42 -4.01 12.16
C ASP A 101 -0.98 -4.66 12.21
N GLU A 102 -2.05 -3.86 12.32
CA GLU A 102 -3.43 -4.32 12.31
C GLU A 102 -3.89 -4.59 10.86
N PRO A 103 -4.22 -5.85 10.48
CA PRO A 103 -4.71 -6.16 9.15
C PRO A 103 -6.08 -5.53 8.90
N HIS A 104 -6.23 -4.88 7.75
CA HIS A 104 -7.49 -4.27 7.32
C HIS A 104 -7.65 -4.31 5.79
N GLY A 105 -8.82 -3.97 5.27
CA GLY A 105 -9.17 -4.21 3.88
C GLY A 105 -9.76 -5.61 3.70
N GLY A 106 -9.36 -6.32 2.62
CA GLY A 106 -9.92 -7.63 2.28
C GLY A 106 -11.37 -7.54 1.82
N MET A 107 -11.77 -6.44 1.17
CA MET A 107 -13.15 -6.17 0.81
C MET A 107 -13.27 -5.61 -0.62
N LYS A 108 -14.48 -5.71 -1.18
CA LYS A 108 -14.84 -5.18 -2.49
C LYS A 108 -15.82 -4.03 -2.34
N VAL A 109 -15.62 -2.96 -3.11
CA VAL A 109 -16.62 -1.89 -3.24
C VAL A 109 -17.81 -2.39 -4.06
N VAL A 110 -19.01 -2.26 -3.53
CA VAL A 110 -20.27 -2.69 -4.17
C VAL A 110 -21.24 -1.52 -4.27
N GLY A 111 -22.33 -1.71 -5.01
CA GLY A 111 -23.25 -0.62 -5.32
C GLY A 111 -22.72 0.24 -6.48
N ASP A 112 -23.08 1.52 -6.51
CA ASP A 112 -22.83 2.45 -7.62
C ASP A 112 -22.04 3.71 -7.21
N ILE A 113 -21.66 3.82 -5.94
CA ILE A 113 -20.98 5.01 -5.38
C ILE A 113 -19.50 4.71 -5.19
N THR A 114 -18.64 5.59 -5.71
CA THR A 114 -17.19 5.59 -5.44
C THR A 114 -16.92 5.99 -3.99
N ILE A 115 -16.19 5.18 -3.25
CA ILE A 115 -15.71 5.53 -1.91
C ILE A 115 -14.50 6.44 -2.02
N LYS A 116 -14.49 7.55 -1.28
CA LYS A 116 -13.35 8.47 -1.21
C LYS A 116 -12.91 8.66 0.22
N LEU A 117 -11.62 8.55 0.45
CA LEU A 117 -10.99 8.64 1.76
C LEU A 117 -9.95 9.76 1.78
N PHE A 118 -9.80 10.37 2.94
CA PHE A 118 -8.63 11.16 3.31
C PHE A 118 -7.94 10.45 4.46
N THR A 119 -6.65 10.14 4.32
CA THR A 119 -5.90 9.42 5.34
C THR A 119 -4.56 10.07 5.65
N VAL A 120 -4.14 9.89 6.88
CA VAL A 120 -2.81 10.25 7.40
C VAL A 120 -2.20 8.98 7.96
N LEU A 121 -1.04 8.61 7.44
CA LEU A 121 -0.27 7.51 7.97
C LEU A 121 0.92 8.06 8.76
N ILE A 122 1.14 7.51 9.94
CA ILE A 122 2.31 7.76 10.77
C ILE A 122 3.03 6.42 10.90
N VAL A 123 4.08 6.24 10.11
CA VAL A 123 4.68 4.93 9.84
C VAL A 123 6.19 4.95 9.95
N ASP A 124 6.80 3.77 10.02
CA ASP A 124 8.24 3.60 10.00
C ASP A 124 8.79 4.04 8.63
N LYS A 125 9.73 4.96 8.64
CA LYS A 125 10.39 5.46 7.43
C LYS A 125 11.19 4.37 6.73
N GLY A 126 11.07 4.29 5.41
CA GLY A 126 11.81 3.34 4.59
C GLY A 126 11.28 1.91 4.62
N LYS A 127 10.15 1.66 5.30
CA LYS A 127 9.44 0.38 5.21
C LYS A 127 8.41 0.42 4.07
N PRO A 128 8.07 -0.73 3.48
CA PRO A 128 6.94 -0.79 2.55
C PRO A 128 5.69 -0.22 3.20
N LEU A 129 4.98 0.63 2.47
CA LEU A 129 3.76 1.24 3.01
C LEU A 129 2.63 0.21 3.14
N PHE A 130 2.55 -0.71 2.19
CA PHE A 130 1.59 -1.80 2.17
C PHE A 130 2.31 -3.13 2.37
N ASN A 131 1.85 -3.89 3.35
CA ASN A 131 2.33 -5.24 3.63
C ASN A 131 1.13 -6.18 3.53
N GLU A 132 1.30 -7.33 2.86
CA GLU A 132 0.22 -8.29 2.70
C GLU A 132 -0.25 -8.82 4.05
N GLY A 133 -1.54 -8.68 4.32
CA GLY A 133 -2.22 -9.32 5.45
C GLY A 133 -2.31 -10.83 5.21
N LYS A 134 -2.17 -11.60 6.27
CA LYS A 134 -2.34 -13.06 6.24
C LYS A 134 -3.71 -13.45 6.80
#